data_5ddb2014e166e243f1620276eb9c4870
#
_entry.id   5ddb2014e166e243f1620276eb9c4870
#
_cell.length_a   1.000
_cell.length_b   1.000
_cell.length_c   1.000
_cell.angle_alpha   90.00
_cell.angle_beta   90.00
_cell.angle_gamma   90.00
#
_symmetry.space_group_name_H-M   'P 1'
#
loop_
_entity.id
_entity.type
_entity.pdbx_description
1 polymer ?
#
loop_
_entity_poly.entity_id
_entity_poly.type
_entity_poly.pdbx_seq_one_letter_code
_entity_poly.pdbx_strand_id
1 'polypeptide(L)'
;MRFEIAADTDRGIVKETNQDSLLVKCFSTCKGDMAFAVLCDGMGGLSKGELASATVVRAFDRWSDEQLPELCKSSNPDIDSLILERQWDEVIQQQNEKIKAYGKAHAVNMGTTVVVLLLSLIHI
;
A
#
# COMPACT_ATOMS: atom_id res chain seq x y z
N MET A 1 -3.15 -8.69 22.55
CA MET A 1 -4.25 -8.31 21.65
C MET A 1 -4.28 -9.21 20.44
N ARG A 2 -5.44 -9.56 20.04
CA ARG A 2 -5.61 -10.39 18.87
C ARG A 2 -5.97 -9.53 17.68
N PHE A 3 -5.31 -9.75 16.57
CA PHE A 3 -5.55 -9.02 15.34
C PHE A 3 -6.30 -9.90 14.35
N GLU A 4 -7.49 -9.47 13.94
CA GLU A 4 -8.29 -10.20 12.97
C GLU A 4 -8.24 -9.49 11.62
N ILE A 5 -8.09 -10.26 10.58
CA ILE A 5 -8.02 -9.76 9.20
C ILE A 5 -9.26 -10.25 8.47
N ALA A 6 -10.05 -9.32 7.93
CA ALA A 6 -11.27 -9.64 7.22
C ALA A 6 -11.02 -10.36 5.89
N ALA A 7 -9.85 -10.16 5.29
CA ALA A 7 -9.46 -10.87 4.08
C ALA A 7 -8.95 -12.27 4.43
N ASP A 8 -9.04 -13.20 3.49
CA ASP A 8 -8.59 -14.58 3.66
C ASP A 8 -7.09 -14.75 3.83
N THR A 9 -6.35 -13.69 3.79
CA THR A 9 -4.91 -13.75 3.84
C THR A 9 -4.38 -12.72 4.81
N ASP A 10 -3.36 -13.11 5.56
CA ASP A 10 -2.61 -12.20 6.41
C ASP A 10 -1.51 -11.52 5.60
N ARG A 11 -1.32 -11.92 4.37
CA ARG A 11 -0.31 -11.36 3.47
C ARG A 11 -0.73 -11.57 2.03
N GLY A 12 -0.83 -10.48 1.26
CA GLY A 12 -1.11 -10.59 -0.15
C GLY A 12 -2.04 -9.51 -0.67
N ILE A 13 -2.34 -9.59 -1.94
CA ILE A 13 -3.22 -8.68 -2.64
C ILE A 13 -4.54 -9.39 -2.88
N VAL A 14 -5.63 -8.78 -2.40
CA VAL A 14 -6.98 -9.29 -2.59
C VAL A 14 -7.77 -8.31 -3.44
N LYS A 15 -8.38 -8.81 -4.49
CA LYS A 15 -9.34 -8.04 -5.28
C LYS A 15 -10.73 -8.33 -4.74
N GLU A 16 -11.39 -7.31 -4.23
CA GLU A 16 -12.71 -7.48 -3.65
C GLU A 16 -13.81 -7.38 -4.70
N THR A 17 -13.90 -6.26 -5.36
CA THR A 17 -14.92 -6.02 -6.38
C THR A 17 -14.37 -5.16 -7.49
N ASN A 18 -14.81 -5.45 -8.71
CA ASN A 18 -14.57 -4.60 -9.87
C ASN A 18 -13.14 -4.07 -9.96
N GLN A 19 -12.93 -2.79 -9.59
CA GLN A 19 -11.66 -2.10 -9.78
C GLN A 19 -10.92 -1.82 -8.48
N ASP A 20 -11.35 -2.41 -7.37
CA ASP A 20 -10.71 -2.23 -6.07
C ASP A 20 -9.57 -3.24 -5.85
N SER A 21 -8.57 -2.83 -5.11
CA SER A 21 -7.48 -3.70 -4.67
C SER A 21 -7.17 -3.44 -3.22
N LEU A 22 -6.87 -4.52 -2.49
CA LEU A 22 -6.58 -4.47 -1.07
C LEU A 22 -5.33 -5.28 -0.77
N LEU A 23 -4.45 -4.73 0.05
CA LEU A 23 -3.29 -5.42 0.60
C LEU A 23 -3.35 -5.35 2.11
N VAL A 24 -3.18 -6.48 2.78
CA VAL A 24 -3.05 -6.54 4.25
C VAL A 24 -1.87 -7.43 4.58
N LYS A 25 -0.95 -6.93 5.40
CA LYS A 25 0.24 -7.66 5.84
C LYS A 25 0.47 -7.45 7.32
N CYS A 26 0.90 -8.50 8.01
CA CYS A 26 1.33 -8.43 9.40
C CYS A 26 2.81 -8.75 9.48
N PHE A 27 3.54 -7.97 10.28
CA PHE A 27 4.98 -8.14 10.45
C PHE A 27 5.32 -8.27 11.92
N SER A 28 6.30 -9.13 12.21
CA SER A 28 6.98 -9.12 13.50
C SER A 28 8.33 -8.44 13.31
N THR A 29 8.54 -7.33 14.00
CA THR A 29 9.77 -6.53 13.89
C THR A 29 10.45 -6.37 15.23
N CYS A 30 11.69 -5.88 15.23
CA CYS A 30 12.39 -5.54 16.46
C CYS A 30 11.69 -4.43 17.26
N LYS A 31 10.76 -3.71 16.64
CA LYS A 31 9.91 -2.70 17.28
C LYS A 31 8.53 -3.24 17.66
N GLY A 32 8.34 -4.55 17.60
CA GLY A 32 7.07 -5.21 17.88
C GLY A 32 6.29 -5.57 16.63
N ASP A 33 5.08 -6.02 16.83
CA ASP A 33 4.21 -6.42 15.73
C ASP A 33 3.58 -5.20 15.07
N MET A 34 3.45 -5.27 13.76
CA MET A 34 2.87 -4.20 12.94
C MET A 34 1.92 -4.78 11.93
N ALA A 35 0.89 -4.02 11.61
CA ALA A 35 -0.03 -4.32 10.52
C ALA A 35 0.04 -3.20 9.48
N PHE A 36 0.13 -3.58 8.23
CA PHE A 36 0.20 -2.65 7.10
C PHE A 36 -0.93 -2.96 6.15
N ALA A 37 -1.71 -1.95 5.80
CA ALA A 37 -2.85 -2.10 4.90
C ALA A 37 -2.86 -1.01 3.84
N VAL A 38 -3.22 -1.39 2.63
CA VAL A 38 -3.41 -0.46 1.50
C VAL A 38 -4.72 -0.79 0.83
N LEU A 39 -5.58 0.19 0.68
CA LEU A 39 -6.84 0.05 -0.03
C LEU A 39 -6.88 1.07 -1.17
N CYS A 40 -7.13 0.58 -2.37
CA CYS A 40 -7.22 1.40 -3.57
C CYS A 40 -8.54 1.12 -4.28
N ASP A 41 -9.31 2.18 -4.52
CA ASP A 41 -10.56 2.14 -5.28
C ASP A 41 -10.25 2.74 -6.65
N GLY A 42 -10.17 1.89 -7.66
CA GLY A 42 -9.81 2.27 -9.01
C GLY A 42 -11.00 2.74 -9.82
N MET A 43 -10.72 3.65 -10.76
CA MET A 43 -11.72 4.15 -11.69
C MET A 43 -11.11 4.25 -13.09
N GLY A 44 -11.89 3.90 -14.11
CA GLY A 44 -11.43 4.02 -15.48
C GLY A 44 -12.25 3.24 -16.47
N GLY A 45 -12.24 3.71 -17.70
CA GLY A 45 -12.91 3.02 -18.81
C GLY A 45 -12.23 1.70 -19.15
N LEU A 46 -12.97 0.74 -19.71
CA LEU A 46 -12.47 -0.56 -20.12
C LEU A 46 -11.81 -1.33 -18.97
N SER A 47 -12.33 -1.17 -17.74
CA SER A 47 -11.81 -1.79 -16.53
C SER A 47 -10.36 -1.41 -16.20
N LYS A 48 -9.88 -0.27 -16.67
CA LYS A 48 -8.51 0.18 -16.43
C LYS A 48 -8.29 0.71 -15.02
N GLY A 49 -9.37 1.01 -14.27
CA GLY A 49 -9.24 1.29 -12.84
C GLY A 49 -8.68 0.11 -12.06
N GLU A 50 -8.97 -1.12 -12.48
CA GLU A 50 -8.37 -2.32 -11.90
C GLU A 50 -6.84 -2.32 -12.07
N LEU A 51 -6.37 -1.92 -13.25
CA LEU A 51 -4.94 -1.81 -13.49
C LEU A 51 -4.32 -0.69 -12.62
N ALA A 52 -4.99 0.45 -12.52
CA ALA A 52 -4.50 1.57 -11.70
C ALA A 52 -4.40 1.17 -10.22
N SER A 53 -5.45 0.60 -9.67
CA SER A 53 -5.46 0.20 -8.25
C SER A 53 -4.43 -0.88 -7.96
N ALA A 54 -4.30 -1.89 -8.82
CA ALA A 54 -3.32 -2.95 -8.65
C ALA A 54 -1.89 -2.42 -8.75
N THR A 55 -1.64 -1.46 -9.64
CA THR A 55 -0.33 -0.84 -9.78
C THR A 55 0.11 -0.16 -8.49
N VAL A 56 -0.77 0.61 -7.88
CA VAL A 56 -0.47 1.32 -6.62
C VAL A 56 -0.29 0.33 -5.47
N VAL A 57 -1.17 -0.66 -5.34
CA VAL A 57 -1.07 -1.66 -4.28
C VAL A 57 0.25 -2.44 -4.38
N ARG A 58 0.66 -2.85 -5.58
CA ARG A 58 1.92 -3.57 -5.77
C ARG A 58 3.12 -2.71 -5.42
N ALA A 59 3.07 -1.41 -5.70
CA ALA A 59 4.15 -0.51 -5.35
C ALA A 59 4.31 -0.38 -3.84
N PHE A 60 3.21 -0.29 -3.10
CA PHE A 60 3.25 -0.26 -1.64
C PHE A 60 3.64 -1.61 -1.04
N ASP A 61 3.25 -2.71 -1.66
CA ASP A 61 3.71 -4.04 -1.25
C ASP A 61 5.24 -4.13 -1.33
N ARG A 62 5.81 -3.71 -2.43
CA ARG A 62 7.26 -3.66 -2.62
C ARG A 62 7.93 -2.73 -1.60
N TRP A 63 7.36 -1.55 -1.38
CA TRP A 63 7.87 -0.62 -0.38
C TRP A 63 7.93 -1.29 1.00
N SER A 64 6.88 -2.01 1.39
CA SER A 64 6.82 -2.66 2.69
C SER A 64 7.87 -3.77 2.84
N ASP A 65 8.18 -4.47 1.76
CA ASP A 65 9.21 -5.52 1.78
C ASP A 65 10.62 -4.94 1.80
N GLU A 66 10.86 -3.83 1.10
CA GLU A 66 12.20 -3.27 0.91
C GLU A 66 12.56 -2.19 1.91
N GLN A 67 11.64 -1.28 2.22
CA GLN A 67 11.93 -0.08 3.00
C GLN A 67 11.50 -0.19 4.45
N LEU A 68 10.39 -0.85 4.75
CA LEU A 68 9.90 -0.94 6.11
C LEU A 68 10.90 -1.61 7.05
N PRO A 69 11.57 -2.71 6.67
CA PRO A 69 12.61 -3.31 7.52
C PRO A 69 13.74 -2.33 7.84
N GLU A 70 14.14 -1.50 6.88
CA GLU A 70 15.19 -0.50 7.11
C GLU A 70 14.75 0.56 8.12
N LEU A 71 13.50 0.99 8.05
CA LEU A 71 12.96 1.96 9.01
C LEU A 71 12.90 1.39 10.43
N CYS A 72 12.71 0.08 10.56
CA CYS A 72 12.68 -0.58 11.86
C CYS A 72 14.04 -0.72 12.50
N LYS A 73 15.13 -0.51 11.77
CA LYS A 73 16.50 -0.61 12.31
C LYS A 73 16.94 0.61 13.11
N SER A 74 16.20 1.70 13.05
CA SER A 74 16.55 2.91 13.81
C SER A 74 16.49 2.64 15.32
N SER A 75 17.25 3.43 16.09
CA SER A 75 17.28 3.30 17.55
C SER A 75 16.04 3.89 18.23
N ASN A 76 15.21 4.62 17.50
CA ASN A 76 13.97 5.19 18.03
C ASN A 76 12.95 4.08 18.29
N PRO A 77 12.15 4.17 19.36
CA PRO A 77 11.12 3.16 19.63
C PRO A 77 10.01 3.14 18.56
N ASP A 78 9.76 4.28 17.93
CA ASP A 78 8.74 4.42 16.91
C ASP A 78 9.38 4.75 15.55
N ILE A 79 8.67 4.42 14.47
CA ILE A 79 9.07 4.83 13.13
C ILE A 79 8.75 6.32 12.96
N ASP A 80 9.70 7.07 12.41
CA ASP A 80 9.53 8.50 12.18
C ASP A 80 8.43 8.75 11.13
N SER A 81 7.34 9.39 11.56
CA SER A 81 6.20 9.66 10.70
C SER A 81 6.52 10.59 9.53
N LEU A 82 7.49 11.49 9.68
CA LEU A 82 7.92 12.37 8.60
C LEU A 82 8.64 11.60 7.49
N ILE A 83 9.42 10.59 7.86
CA ILE A 83 10.08 9.71 6.89
C ILE A 83 9.03 8.87 6.16
N LEU A 84 8.07 8.31 6.89
CA LEU A 84 6.96 7.57 6.28
C LEU A 84 6.21 8.43 5.26
N GLU A 85 5.82 9.62 5.66
CA GLU A 85 5.08 10.53 4.79
C GLU A 85 5.85 10.83 3.52
N ARG A 86 7.14 11.12 3.64
CA ARG A 86 8.00 11.40 2.48
C ARG A 86 8.09 10.20 1.56
N GLN A 87 8.34 9.01 2.10
CA GLN A 87 8.48 7.81 1.30
C GLN A 87 7.17 7.42 0.62
N TRP A 88 6.04 7.54 1.32
CA TRP A 88 4.74 7.25 0.74
C TRP A 88 4.38 8.25 -0.37
N ASP A 89 4.69 9.52 -0.18
CA ASP A 89 4.51 10.53 -1.23
C ASP A 89 5.33 10.19 -2.47
N GLU A 90 6.57 9.74 -2.30
CA GLU A 90 7.41 9.32 -3.41
C GLU A 90 6.80 8.13 -4.16
N VAL A 91 6.30 7.13 -3.45
CA VAL A 91 5.63 5.99 -4.06
C VAL A 91 4.42 6.48 -4.88
N ILE A 92 3.58 7.32 -4.28
CA ILE A 92 2.38 7.84 -4.94
C ILE A 92 2.75 8.64 -6.20
N GLN A 93 3.74 9.53 -6.11
CA GLN A 93 4.18 10.33 -7.25
C GLN A 93 4.69 9.45 -8.40
N GLN A 94 5.50 8.45 -8.10
CA GLN A 94 6.02 7.54 -9.10
C GLN A 94 4.91 6.76 -9.79
N GLN A 95 3.95 6.26 -9.03
CA GLN A 95 2.84 5.51 -9.61
C GLN A 95 1.88 6.41 -10.40
N ASN A 96 1.68 7.63 -9.94
CA ASN A 96 0.88 8.61 -10.67
C ASN A 96 1.48 8.88 -12.06
N GLU A 97 2.81 9.04 -12.15
CA GLU A 97 3.48 9.21 -13.43
C GLU A 97 3.29 8.00 -14.35
N LYS A 98 3.40 6.79 -13.81
CA LYS A 98 3.20 5.56 -14.59
C LYS A 98 1.76 5.44 -15.10
N ILE A 99 0.80 5.73 -14.25
CA ILE A 99 -0.62 5.64 -14.59
C ILE A 99 -0.97 6.67 -15.67
N LYS A 100 -0.48 7.89 -15.53
CA LYS A 100 -0.68 8.94 -16.54
C LYS A 100 -0.07 8.56 -17.86
N ALA A 101 1.15 8.06 -17.86
CA ALA A 101 1.84 7.64 -19.09
C ALA A 101 1.09 6.51 -19.78
N TYR A 102 0.63 5.52 -19.03
CA TYR A 102 -0.16 4.42 -19.58
C TYR A 102 -1.46 4.92 -20.20
N GLY A 103 -2.20 5.74 -19.45
CA GLY A 103 -3.47 6.30 -19.93
C GLY A 103 -3.31 7.11 -21.22
N LYS A 104 -2.27 7.91 -21.28
CA LYS A 104 -1.96 8.71 -22.47
C LYS A 104 -1.59 7.82 -23.65
N ALA A 105 -0.79 6.77 -23.43
CA ALA A 105 -0.36 5.86 -24.49
C ALA A 105 -1.52 5.03 -25.05
N HIS A 106 -2.52 4.73 -24.25
CA HIS A 106 -3.65 3.87 -24.61
C HIS A 106 -4.95 4.64 -24.80
N ALA A 107 -4.93 5.96 -24.70
CA ALA A 107 -6.09 6.85 -24.85
C ALA A 107 -7.23 6.47 -23.90
N VAL A 108 -6.91 6.15 -22.65
CA VAL A 108 -7.89 5.86 -21.60
C VAL A 108 -7.67 6.75 -20.38
N ASN A 109 -8.74 7.11 -19.72
CA ASN A 109 -8.71 7.77 -18.43
C ASN A 109 -8.78 6.71 -17.35
N MET A 110 -7.81 6.74 -16.43
CA MET A 110 -7.77 5.81 -15.31
C MET A 110 -7.12 6.47 -14.10
N GLY A 111 -7.51 6.03 -12.94
CA GLY A 111 -6.99 6.54 -11.69
C GLY A 111 -7.40 5.65 -10.55
N THR A 112 -6.93 5.99 -9.36
CA THR A 112 -7.29 5.27 -8.16
C THR A 112 -7.19 6.19 -6.95
N THR A 113 -8.05 5.96 -5.97
CA THR A 113 -7.83 6.47 -4.62
C THR A 113 -6.82 5.56 -3.91
N VAL A 114 -6.23 6.05 -2.84
CA VAL A 114 -5.35 5.23 -2.01
C VAL A 114 -5.51 5.61 -0.54
N VAL A 115 -5.64 4.59 0.29
CA VAL A 115 -5.57 4.71 1.75
C VAL A 115 -4.47 3.77 2.21
N VAL A 116 -3.52 4.30 2.98
CA VAL A 116 -2.39 3.54 3.51
C VAL A 116 -2.41 3.65 5.02
N LEU A 117 -2.27 2.52 5.69
CA LEU A 117 -2.32 2.47 7.14
C LEU A 117 -1.20 1.56 7.67
N LEU A 118 -0.42 2.08 8.60
CA LEU A 118 0.55 1.31 9.35
C LEU A 118 0.22 1.39 10.83
N LEU A 119 -0.10 0.26 11.43
CA LEU A 119 -0.44 0.16 12.85
C LEU A 119 0.66 -0.54 13.60
N SER A 120 1.12 0.07 14.68
CA SER A 120 2.04 -0.57 15.62
C SER A 120 1.24 -1.18 16.76
N LEU A 121 1.52 -2.43 17.07
CA LEU A 121 0.81 -3.19 18.11
C LEU A 121 1.65 -3.37 19.37
N ILE A 122 2.69 -2.56 19.54
CA ILE A 122 3.68 -2.72 20.62
C ILE A 122 3.07 -2.56 22.01
N HIS A 123 2.09 -1.70 22.15
CA HIS A 123 1.55 -1.30 23.45
C HIS A 123 0.13 -1.79 23.70
N ILE A 124 -0.23 -2.86 23.07
CA ILE A 124 -1.58 -3.39 23.19
C ILE A 124 -1.59 -4.67 24.01
#